data_8be73f3c07a0649d298d3030de4b36ac
#
_entry.id   8be73f3c07a0649d298d3030de4b36ac
#
_cell.length_a   1.000
_cell.length_b   1.000
_cell.length_c   1.000
_cell.angle_alpha   90.00
_cell.angle_beta   90.00
_cell.angle_gamma   90.00
#
_symmetry.space_group_name_H-M   'P 1'
#
loop_
_entity.id
_entity.type
_entity.pdbx_description
1 polymer ?
#
loop_
_entity_poly.entity_id
_entity_poly.type
_entity_poly.pdbx_seq_one_letter_code
_entity_poly.pdbx_strand_id
1 'polypeptide(L)'
;MPKEFRYRGHTLEQLNSMSTEAMLQLLPSRARRSLNRGVSEEKRKLLEDARASREGKLQGEIKTHARDMIVLPSMVGLTLGVHNGREFVSLQIKPEMIGRYLGEFVITNKKVVHGTPGIGASRSSLYVPLK
;
A
#
# COMPACT_ATOMS: atom_id res chain seq x y z
N MET A 1 -20.93 -17.99 2.79
CA MET A 1 -20.80 -16.89 1.87
C MET A 1 -19.83 -15.86 2.40
N PRO A 2 -18.93 -15.36 1.56
CA PRO A 2 -18.05 -14.29 2.01
C PRO A 2 -18.87 -13.04 2.31
N LYS A 3 -18.50 -12.37 3.37
CA LYS A 3 -19.16 -11.12 3.73
C LYS A 3 -18.78 -10.04 2.74
N GLU A 4 -19.75 -9.23 2.37
CA GLU A 4 -19.49 -8.08 1.52
C GLU A 4 -18.60 -7.09 2.27
N PHE A 5 -17.60 -6.53 1.57
CA PHE A 5 -16.73 -5.53 2.16
C PHE A 5 -17.52 -4.26 2.45
N ARG A 6 -17.34 -3.74 3.66
CA ARG A 6 -17.92 -2.45 4.06
C ARG A 6 -16.87 -1.66 4.82
N TYR A 7 -16.72 -0.42 4.44
CA TYR A 7 -15.85 0.51 5.14
C TYR A 7 -16.73 1.52 5.87
N ARG A 8 -16.74 1.46 7.20
CA ARG A 8 -17.55 2.32 8.06
C ARG A 8 -19.02 2.35 7.65
N GLY A 9 -19.54 1.17 7.30
CA GLY A 9 -20.95 1.03 6.94
C GLY A 9 -21.27 1.29 5.48
N HIS A 10 -20.29 1.63 4.66
CA HIS A 10 -20.49 1.91 3.25
C HIS A 10 -19.85 0.83 2.39
N THR A 11 -20.53 0.41 1.32
CA THR A 11 -19.98 -0.49 0.35
C THR A 11 -19.00 0.24 -0.57
N LEU A 12 -18.19 -0.50 -1.30
CA LEU A 12 -17.23 0.10 -2.23
C LEU A 12 -17.92 1.00 -3.27
N GLU A 13 -19.06 0.56 -3.78
CA GLU A 13 -19.83 1.34 -4.75
C GLU A 13 -20.29 2.66 -4.15
N GLN A 14 -20.77 2.62 -2.91
CA GLN A 14 -21.18 3.82 -2.19
C GLN A 14 -20.02 4.77 -1.96
N LEU A 15 -18.85 4.23 -1.61
CA LEU A 15 -17.65 5.05 -1.41
C LEU A 15 -17.23 5.74 -2.71
N ASN A 16 -17.30 5.04 -3.82
CA ASN A 16 -16.94 5.62 -5.12
C ASN A 16 -17.94 6.68 -5.60
N SER A 17 -19.19 6.57 -5.18
CA SER A 17 -20.22 7.54 -5.56
C SER A 17 -20.27 8.76 -4.65
N MET A 18 -19.61 8.72 -3.50
CA MET A 18 -19.60 9.82 -2.55
C MET A 18 -18.74 10.99 -3.04
N SER A 19 -19.10 12.19 -2.58
CA SER A 19 -18.25 13.35 -2.81
C SER A 19 -16.93 13.20 -2.06
N THR A 20 -15.90 13.89 -2.53
CA THR A 20 -14.59 13.85 -1.89
C THR A 20 -14.67 14.26 -0.42
N GLU A 21 -15.45 15.30 -0.12
CA GLU A 21 -15.56 15.79 1.25
C GLU A 21 -16.22 14.76 2.17
N ALA A 22 -17.29 14.11 1.71
CA ALA A 22 -17.96 13.09 2.49
C ALA A 22 -17.05 11.89 2.75
N MET A 23 -16.28 11.49 1.73
CA MET A 23 -15.33 10.39 1.86
C MET A 23 -14.21 10.73 2.86
N LEU A 24 -13.71 11.97 2.83
CA LEU A 24 -12.64 12.37 3.73
C LEU A 24 -13.06 12.25 5.19
N GLN A 25 -14.33 12.50 5.50
CA GLN A 25 -14.80 12.39 6.87
C GLN A 25 -14.84 10.96 7.38
N LEU A 26 -14.90 9.99 6.48
CA LEU A 26 -14.87 8.57 6.84
C LEU A 26 -13.47 8.06 7.14
N LEU A 27 -12.45 8.75 6.65
CA LEU A 27 -11.07 8.32 6.81
C LEU A 27 -10.56 8.61 8.23
N PRO A 28 -9.52 7.88 8.70
CA PRO A 28 -8.88 8.21 9.98
C PRO A 28 -8.38 9.66 9.98
N SER A 29 -8.26 10.24 11.16
CA SER A 29 -7.88 11.65 11.30
C SER A 29 -6.55 11.97 10.63
N ARG A 30 -5.57 11.06 10.70
CA ARG A 30 -4.27 11.30 10.08
C ARG A 30 -4.37 11.32 8.55
N ALA A 31 -5.11 10.38 7.98
CA ALA A 31 -5.33 10.34 6.53
C ALA A 31 -6.09 11.58 6.07
N ARG A 32 -7.11 11.99 6.81
CA ARG A 32 -7.88 13.18 6.52
C ARG A 32 -6.99 14.44 6.54
N ARG A 33 -6.13 14.56 7.55
CA ARG A 33 -5.21 15.69 7.64
C ARG A 33 -4.24 15.70 6.45
N SER A 34 -3.70 14.55 6.09
CA SER A 34 -2.76 14.44 4.97
C SER A 34 -3.40 14.88 3.66
N LEU A 35 -4.65 14.49 3.43
CA LEU A 35 -5.35 14.87 2.20
C LEU A 35 -5.80 16.33 2.21
N ASN A 36 -6.19 16.87 3.38
CA ASN A 36 -6.60 18.26 3.51
C ASN A 36 -5.44 19.23 3.28
N ARG A 37 -4.23 18.82 3.58
CA ARG A 37 -3.04 19.68 3.37
C ARG A 37 -2.62 19.77 1.91
N GLY A 38 -3.31 19.05 1.05
CA GLY A 38 -3.01 19.00 -0.36
C GLY A 38 -2.09 17.86 -0.73
N VAL A 39 -1.94 17.65 -2.03
CA VAL A 39 -1.14 16.56 -2.55
C VAL A 39 0.06 17.11 -3.33
N SER A 40 1.21 16.42 -3.22
CA SER A 40 2.40 16.77 -4.00
C SER A 40 2.20 16.41 -5.47
N GLU A 41 3.12 16.85 -6.32
CA GLU A 41 3.04 16.56 -7.75
C GLU A 41 3.07 15.05 -8.03
N GLU A 42 3.89 14.31 -7.31
CA GLU A 42 3.97 12.86 -7.46
C GLU A 42 2.64 12.18 -7.15
N LYS A 43 2.00 12.61 -6.06
CA LYS A 43 0.70 12.07 -5.68
C LYS A 43 -0.38 12.45 -6.67
N ARG A 44 -0.33 13.68 -7.19
CA ARG A 44 -1.27 14.15 -8.20
C ARG A 44 -1.12 13.33 -9.48
N LYS A 45 0.12 13.10 -9.90
CA LYS A 45 0.40 12.28 -11.07
C LYS A 45 -0.11 10.85 -10.87
N LEU A 46 0.08 10.31 -9.68
CA LEU A 46 -0.42 8.98 -9.36
C LEU A 46 -1.95 8.92 -9.47
N LEU A 47 -2.65 9.92 -8.97
CA LEU A 47 -4.11 9.99 -9.06
C LEU A 47 -4.58 10.11 -10.51
N GLU A 48 -3.89 10.89 -11.32
CA GLU A 48 -4.21 11.03 -12.74
C GLU A 48 -3.98 9.72 -13.49
N ASP A 49 -2.85 9.04 -13.21
CA ASP A 49 -2.55 7.75 -13.83
C ASP A 49 -3.55 6.68 -13.40
N ALA A 50 -3.97 6.70 -12.14
CA ALA A 50 -4.97 5.75 -11.65
C ALA A 50 -6.30 5.96 -12.35
N ARG A 51 -6.70 7.23 -12.54
CA ARG A 51 -7.93 7.56 -13.25
C ARG A 51 -7.85 7.12 -14.70
N ALA A 52 -6.72 7.40 -15.36
CA ALA A 52 -6.50 7.00 -16.74
C ALA A 52 -6.53 5.47 -16.89
N SER A 53 -5.96 4.74 -15.96
CA SER A 53 -5.96 3.29 -15.98
C SER A 53 -7.37 2.72 -15.84
N ARG A 54 -8.20 3.33 -14.99
CA ARG A 54 -9.58 2.89 -14.82
C ARG A 54 -10.44 3.16 -16.06
N GLU A 55 -10.12 4.22 -16.77
CA GLU A 55 -10.80 4.56 -18.02
C GLU A 55 -10.27 3.73 -19.21
N GLY A 56 -9.25 2.91 -18.98
CA GLY A 56 -8.66 2.09 -20.03
C GLY A 56 -7.69 2.83 -20.94
N LYS A 57 -7.37 4.08 -20.62
CA LYS A 57 -6.46 4.90 -21.44
C LYS A 57 -4.99 4.58 -21.20
N LEU A 58 -4.67 4.08 -20.02
CA LEU A 58 -3.31 3.73 -19.65
C LEU A 58 -3.21 2.23 -19.47
N GLN A 59 -2.30 1.62 -20.21
CA GLN A 59 -2.03 0.19 -20.09
C GLN A 59 -0.71 0.00 -19.37
N GLY A 60 -0.62 -1.07 -18.58
CA GLY A 60 0.57 -1.40 -17.86
C GLY A 60 0.52 -0.97 -16.40
N GLU A 61 1.59 -1.28 -15.70
CA GLU A 61 1.71 -1.02 -14.27
C GLU A 61 2.06 0.45 -14.01
N ILE A 62 1.36 1.05 -13.06
CA ILE A 62 1.66 2.41 -12.63
C ILE A 62 2.74 2.32 -11.56
N LYS A 63 3.88 2.96 -11.79
CA LYS A 63 5.00 2.96 -10.86
C LYS A 63 5.06 4.28 -10.10
N THR A 64 5.30 4.21 -8.81
CA THR A 64 5.32 5.40 -7.97
C THR A 64 6.30 5.28 -6.82
N HIS A 65 6.88 6.41 -6.43
CA HIS A 65 7.66 6.54 -5.19
C HIS A 65 6.81 7.12 -4.06
N ALA A 66 5.56 7.46 -4.32
CA ALA A 66 4.68 8.11 -3.34
C ALA A 66 4.15 7.11 -2.31
N ARG A 67 5.02 6.72 -1.39
CA ARG A 67 4.68 5.75 -0.34
C ARG A 67 3.73 6.35 0.70
N ASP A 68 3.69 7.66 0.79
CA ASP A 68 2.84 8.38 1.75
C ASP A 68 1.47 8.76 1.17
N MET A 69 1.12 8.20 0.02
CA MET A 69 -0.20 8.39 -0.55
C MET A 69 -1.23 7.51 0.17
N ILE A 70 -2.37 8.10 0.49
CA ILE A 70 -3.47 7.37 1.10
C ILE A 70 -4.20 6.57 0.02
N VAL A 71 -4.53 5.33 0.34
CA VAL A 71 -5.33 4.49 -0.58
C VAL A 71 -6.76 5.00 -0.58
N LEU A 72 -7.23 5.40 -1.75
CA LEU A 72 -8.59 5.90 -1.96
C LEU A 72 -9.46 4.82 -2.60
N PRO A 73 -10.78 4.89 -2.42
CA PRO A 73 -11.69 3.90 -3.04
C PRO A 73 -11.55 3.82 -4.56
N SER A 74 -11.17 4.93 -5.20
CA SER A 74 -10.99 4.94 -6.66
C SER A 74 -9.81 4.11 -7.13
N MET A 75 -8.89 3.76 -6.23
CA MET A 75 -7.70 2.97 -6.57
C MET A 75 -7.92 1.46 -6.46
N VAL A 76 -9.02 1.03 -5.87
CA VAL A 76 -9.27 -0.40 -5.64
C VAL A 76 -9.34 -1.15 -6.97
N GLY A 77 -8.67 -2.29 -7.03
CA GLY A 77 -8.62 -3.12 -8.22
C GLY A 77 -7.43 -2.84 -9.14
N LEU A 78 -6.71 -1.75 -8.90
CA LEU A 78 -5.53 -1.42 -9.70
C LEU A 78 -4.29 -2.10 -9.13
N THR A 79 -3.32 -2.37 -10.00
CA THR A 79 -2.01 -2.86 -9.59
C THR A 79 -1.01 -1.72 -9.72
N LEU A 80 -0.38 -1.38 -8.61
CA LEU A 80 0.60 -0.31 -8.56
C LEU A 80 1.98 -0.87 -8.25
N GLY A 81 3.00 -0.27 -8.86
CA GLY A 81 4.38 -0.56 -8.51
C GLY A 81 4.89 0.48 -7.53
N VAL A 82 4.97 0.11 -6.27
CA VAL A 82 5.41 1.01 -5.21
C VAL A 82 6.88 0.74 -4.89
N HIS A 83 7.67 1.80 -4.86
CA HIS A 83 9.11 1.66 -4.64
C HIS A 83 9.42 1.31 -3.18
N ASN A 84 10.31 0.32 -2.98
CA ASN A 84 10.70 -0.13 -1.65
C ASN A 84 12.10 0.35 -1.24
N GLY A 85 12.69 1.27 -2.02
CA GLY A 85 14.04 1.76 -1.81
C GLY A 85 15.05 1.17 -2.79
N ARG A 86 14.72 0.06 -3.44
CA ARG A 86 15.58 -0.61 -4.41
C ARG A 86 14.87 -0.86 -5.74
N GLU A 87 13.65 -1.32 -5.67
CA GLU A 87 12.88 -1.69 -6.85
C GLU A 87 11.42 -1.37 -6.64
N PHE A 88 10.65 -1.43 -7.71
CA PHE A 88 9.20 -1.27 -7.63
C PHE A 88 8.57 -2.63 -7.35
N VAL A 89 7.79 -2.69 -6.28
CA VAL A 89 7.08 -3.91 -5.87
C VAL A 89 5.63 -3.80 -6.32
N SER A 90 5.16 -4.80 -7.04
CA SER A 90 3.77 -4.84 -7.50
C SER A 90 2.84 -5.00 -6.32
N LEU A 91 1.86 -4.10 -6.22
CA LEU A 91 0.86 -4.13 -5.16
C LEU A 91 -0.52 -4.05 -5.80
N GLN A 92 -1.32 -5.09 -5.59
CA GLN A 92 -2.71 -5.07 -6.00
C GLN A 92 -3.53 -4.44 -4.90
N ILE A 93 -4.25 -3.38 -5.22
CA ILE A 93 -5.04 -2.64 -4.24
C ILE A 93 -6.33 -3.37 -3.96
N LYS A 94 -6.53 -3.75 -2.72
CA LYS A 94 -7.74 -4.43 -2.24
C LYS A 94 -8.62 -3.46 -1.47
N PRO A 95 -9.94 -3.73 -1.36
CA PRO A 95 -10.83 -2.83 -0.61
C PRO A 95 -10.43 -2.63 0.85
N GLU A 96 -9.82 -3.64 1.46
CA GLU A 96 -9.41 -3.58 2.87
C GLU A 96 -8.26 -2.58 3.10
N MET A 97 -7.61 -2.12 2.04
CA MET A 97 -6.47 -1.20 2.14
C MET A 97 -6.89 0.26 2.23
N ILE A 98 -8.17 0.57 2.03
CA ILE A 98 -8.66 1.94 2.02
C ILE A 98 -8.32 2.64 3.34
N GLY A 99 -7.82 3.87 3.23
CA GLY A 99 -7.47 4.69 4.39
C GLY A 99 -6.07 4.45 4.92
N ARG A 100 -5.31 3.56 4.33
CA ARG A 100 -3.94 3.27 4.71
C ARG A 100 -2.96 3.91 3.73
N TYR A 101 -1.71 4.04 4.14
CA TYR A 101 -0.65 4.50 3.24
C TYR A 101 -0.17 3.36 2.34
N LEU A 102 0.21 3.69 1.11
CA LEU A 102 0.75 2.68 0.21
C LEU A 102 1.99 2.01 0.78
N GLY A 103 2.82 2.77 1.48
CA GLY A 103 4.05 2.25 2.06
C GLY A 103 3.85 1.21 3.15
N GLU A 104 2.65 1.14 3.73
CA GLU A 104 2.35 0.13 4.75
C GLU A 104 2.32 -1.29 4.17
N PHE A 105 2.10 -1.42 2.89
CA PHE A 105 1.97 -2.71 2.22
C PHE A 105 3.22 -3.12 1.46
N VAL A 106 4.23 -2.26 1.42
CA VAL A 106 5.48 -2.52 0.71
C VAL A 106 6.63 -2.38 1.68
N ILE A 107 7.20 -3.49 2.07
CA ILE A 107 8.26 -3.55 3.08
C ILE A 107 9.56 -3.03 2.51
N THR A 108 10.20 -2.09 3.21
CA THR A 108 11.52 -1.56 2.85
C THR A 108 12.65 -2.37 3.44
N ASN A 109 12.39 -3.04 4.56
CA ASN A 109 13.37 -3.83 5.27
C ASN A 109 13.22 -5.30 4.91
N LYS A 110 14.35 -5.95 4.65
CA LYS A 110 14.34 -7.38 4.41
C LYS A 110 14.27 -8.11 5.75
N LYS A 111 13.45 -9.15 5.79
CA LYS A 111 13.38 -9.99 6.98
C LYS A 111 14.76 -10.58 7.24
N VAL A 112 15.24 -10.38 8.45
CA VAL A 112 16.53 -10.91 8.85
C VAL A 112 16.39 -12.40 9.11
N VAL A 113 17.17 -13.19 8.38
CA VAL A 113 17.29 -14.62 8.65
C VAL A 113 18.67 -14.82 9.21
N HIS A 114 18.71 -14.93 10.53
CA HIS A 114 19.98 -15.23 11.21
C HIS A 114 20.32 -16.67 10.97
N GLY A 115 21.62 -16.93 10.70
CA GLY A 115 22.15 -18.27 10.83
C GLY A 115 22.05 -18.68 12.29
N THR A 116 22.44 -19.90 12.61
CA THR A 116 22.42 -20.34 13.99
C THR A 116 23.44 -19.50 14.76
N PRO A 117 22.99 -18.67 15.72
CA PRO A 117 23.91 -17.79 16.44
C PRO A 117 24.98 -18.60 17.18
N GLY A 118 26.21 -18.21 17.03
CA GLY A 118 27.34 -18.87 17.67
C GLY A 118 27.89 -20.07 16.91
N ILE A 119 27.13 -20.64 16.00
CA ILE A 119 27.62 -21.76 15.19
C ILE A 119 28.40 -21.19 13.99
N GLY A 120 29.63 -21.60 13.87
CA GLY A 120 30.54 -21.08 12.84
C GLY A 120 31.31 -19.87 13.29
N ALA A 121 30.95 -19.27 14.43
CA ALA A 121 31.67 -18.14 14.97
C ALA A 121 33.04 -18.54 15.53
N SER A 122 33.14 -19.78 15.98
CA SER A 122 34.41 -20.36 16.42
C SER A 122 34.45 -21.82 15.98
N ARG A 123 35.65 -22.38 15.99
CA ARG A 123 35.83 -23.75 15.56
C ARG A 123 35.07 -24.75 16.43
N SER A 124 34.96 -24.45 17.71
CA SER A 124 34.20 -25.28 18.64
C SER A 124 32.68 -25.24 18.35
N SER A 125 32.22 -24.14 17.76
CA SER A 125 30.82 -23.99 17.41
C SER A 125 30.43 -24.74 16.15
N LEU A 126 31.43 -25.18 15.36
CA LEU A 126 31.15 -25.93 14.15
C LEU A 126 30.58 -27.31 14.43
N TYR A 127 30.81 -27.80 15.63
CA TYR A 127 30.30 -29.09 16.04
C TYR A 127 29.39 -28.93 17.24
N VAL A 128 28.11 -28.88 16.96
CA VAL A 128 27.08 -28.66 18.01
C VAL A 128 25.97 -29.71 17.94
N PRO A 129 26.27 -30.98 17.68
CA PRO A 129 25.19 -31.93 17.50
C PRO A 129 24.57 -32.38 18.82
N LEU A 130 25.29 -32.26 19.90
CA LEU A 130 24.89 -32.84 21.18
C LEU A 130 24.50 -31.81 22.22
N LYS A 131 24.38 -30.56 21.81
CA LYS A 131 24.09 -29.50 22.77
C LYS A 131 22.84 -28.76 22.42
#